data_52bc4dde071abb24b61119a4a24023fb
#
_entry.id   52bc4dde071abb24b61119a4a24023fb
#
_cell.length_a   1.000
_cell.length_b   1.000
_cell.length_c   1.000
_cell.angle_alpha   90.00
_cell.angle_beta   90.00
_cell.angle_gamma   90.00
#
_symmetry.space_group_name_H-M   'P 1'
#
loop_
_entity.id
_entity.type
_entity.pdbx_description
1 polymer ?
#
loop_
_entity_poly.entity_id
_entity_poly.type
_entity_poly.pdbx_seq_one_letter_code
_entity_poly.pdbx_strand_id
1 'polypeptide(L)'
;MAAAAAHLGEAAAAFGRGDHAAGRAAARAALAVDRHSGAAQHLLALCERRLGNIEAALAAYAAARASLPGDAQVCNNFANLLGDLGRHDEAIAEYQAAIALAPGYGEAWCNFGLTLQSAERIAEAVAALTEAARVQPARAATWRALGLAQRAAGDSVAAAAALDQAIAVDPSQPTAWHARALVEGDLGGDARAAFARARQIAPGDRALLIDAAAFEASTGHYNAALAMLRPALQQLPDWVDAHIAVARIRWQAGDRDGYLDDWSAAIAARPADTALALARLAMLGRAGRWLEVAAGIGTVSGDPRSIGLAAVAADETGESERAATLFARLPDDDAGLGLARVRHLLRTGQTRAAAALAEVLTRSTEGSAAWAYLASAWRLLGDPRHEWLEGDARLVSVTDLDMPDLGELAGLLRRLHVARAQPLEQSLRGGTQTTGRLFSRAEPMLLALRDRVASAVAAHIAQLPPRDPDHPTLRQPRGRGIRFSGSWSVRLAGDGFHVAHIHSEGWLSSVCYIALPPAIGTNAAAPDGWLTLGEPPAELGLALPPLRLVEPKPGRLVLFPSTMWHATRPFAAGERLTVAFDVVPG
;
A
#
# COMPACT_ATOMS: atom_id res chain seq x y z
N MET A 1 -39.33 0.76 -38.79
CA MET A 1 -38.01 0.11 -38.91
C MET A 1 -36.97 1.00 -39.61
N ALA A 2 -37.20 1.53 -40.82
CA ALA A 2 -36.22 2.38 -41.53
C ALA A 2 -35.80 3.63 -40.73
N ALA A 3 -36.73 4.33 -40.07
CA ALA A 3 -36.45 5.51 -39.25
C ALA A 3 -35.61 5.19 -38.02
N ALA A 4 -35.88 4.07 -37.33
CA ALA A 4 -35.07 3.65 -36.20
C ALA A 4 -33.62 3.33 -36.61
N ALA A 5 -33.44 2.66 -37.77
CA ALA A 5 -32.10 2.35 -38.31
C ALA A 5 -31.35 3.63 -38.73
N ALA A 6 -32.04 4.64 -39.28
CA ALA A 6 -31.43 5.92 -39.61
C ALA A 6 -30.93 6.65 -38.37
N HIS A 7 -31.75 6.78 -37.31
CA HIS A 7 -31.33 7.39 -36.05
C HIS A 7 -30.22 6.59 -35.33
N LEU A 8 -30.23 5.28 -35.44
CA LEU A 8 -29.15 4.45 -34.90
C LEU A 8 -27.82 4.73 -35.62
N GLY A 9 -27.86 4.85 -36.97
CA GLY A 9 -26.70 5.24 -37.77
C GLY A 9 -26.18 6.63 -37.42
N GLU A 10 -27.09 7.60 -37.23
CA GLU A 10 -26.74 8.95 -36.77
C GLU A 10 -26.08 8.94 -35.39
N ALA A 11 -26.64 8.15 -34.43
CA ALA A 11 -26.08 8.02 -33.09
C ALA A 11 -24.67 7.45 -33.12
N ALA A 12 -24.44 6.37 -33.90
CA ALA A 12 -23.11 5.74 -34.03
C ALA A 12 -22.11 6.71 -34.71
N ALA A 13 -22.53 7.42 -35.76
CA ALA A 13 -21.69 8.41 -36.44
C ALA A 13 -21.33 9.60 -35.53
N ALA A 14 -22.28 10.11 -34.75
CA ALA A 14 -22.08 11.21 -33.80
C ALA A 14 -21.12 10.75 -32.68
N PHE A 15 -21.33 9.56 -32.12
CA PHE A 15 -20.42 8.98 -31.11
C PHE A 15 -18.97 8.83 -31.66
N GLY A 16 -18.82 8.32 -32.88
CA GLY A 16 -17.52 8.18 -33.54
C GLY A 16 -16.79 9.51 -33.79
N ARG A 17 -17.52 10.62 -33.95
CA ARG A 17 -16.96 11.98 -34.05
C ARG A 17 -16.71 12.66 -32.72
N GLY A 18 -17.03 12.01 -31.59
CA GLY A 18 -16.92 12.59 -30.25
C GLY A 18 -18.09 13.53 -29.87
N ASP A 19 -19.11 13.69 -30.71
CA ASP A 19 -20.30 14.47 -30.39
C ASP A 19 -21.32 13.63 -29.61
N HIS A 20 -21.00 13.46 -28.32
CA HIS A 20 -21.79 12.59 -27.44
C HIS A 20 -23.20 13.17 -27.16
N ALA A 21 -23.36 14.49 -27.22
CA ALA A 21 -24.67 15.12 -27.05
C ALA A 21 -25.60 14.83 -28.23
N ALA A 22 -25.11 14.97 -29.47
CA ALA A 22 -25.86 14.58 -30.66
C ALA A 22 -26.09 13.07 -30.71
N GLY A 23 -25.10 12.26 -30.35
CA GLY A 23 -25.23 10.82 -30.27
C GLY A 23 -26.33 10.38 -29.30
N ARG A 24 -26.40 10.99 -28.12
CA ARG A 24 -27.47 10.79 -27.14
C ARG A 24 -28.85 11.14 -27.70
N ALA A 25 -28.96 12.29 -28.37
CA ALA A 25 -30.23 12.74 -28.95
C ALA A 25 -30.74 11.76 -30.03
N ALA A 26 -29.86 11.33 -30.93
CA ALA A 26 -30.15 10.36 -31.97
C ALA A 26 -30.49 8.97 -31.40
N ALA A 27 -29.78 8.50 -30.38
CA ALA A 27 -30.09 7.24 -29.71
C ALA A 27 -31.47 7.27 -29.03
N ARG A 28 -31.84 8.39 -28.40
CA ARG A 28 -33.17 8.60 -27.83
C ARG A 28 -34.25 8.65 -28.92
N ALA A 29 -33.98 9.27 -30.07
CA ALA A 29 -34.89 9.25 -31.21
C ALA A 29 -35.08 7.83 -31.76
N ALA A 30 -34.04 7.02 -31.85
CA ALA A 30 -34.14 5.60 -32.20
C ALA A 30 -35.03 4.83 -31.21
N LEU A 31 -34.84 5.06 -29.89
CA LEU A 31 -35.64 4.44 -28.83
C LEU A 31 -37.11 4.92 -28.80
N ALA A 32 -37.41 6.13 -29.27
CA ALA A 32 -38.78 6.61 -29.43
C ALA A 32 -39.54 5.84 -30.54
N VAL A 33 -38.80 5.34 -31.55
CA VAL A 33 -39.37 4.50 -32.61
C VAL A 33 -39.41 3.02 -32.21
N ASP A 34 -38.34 2.53 -31.60
CA ASP A 34 -38.21 1.16 -31.10
C ASP A 34 -37.61 1.16 -29.69
N ARG A 35 -38.46 1.14 -28.68
CA ARG A 35 -38.09 1.20 -27.26
C ARG A 35 -37.24 0.01 -26.77
N HIS A 36 -37.26 -1.09 -27.50
CA HIS A 36 -36.55 -2.33 -27.19
C HIS A 36 -35.27 -2.51 -28.00
N SER A 37 -34.85 -1.52 -28.78
CA SER A 37 -33.63 -1.56 -29.55
C SER A 37 -32.40 -1.60 -28.61
N GLY A 38 -31.86 -2.79 -28.39
CA GLY A 38 -30.66 -2.98 -27.53
C GLY A 38 -29.43 -2.22 -28.05
N ALA A 39 -29.29 -2.09 -29.39
CA ALA A 39 -28.20 -1.31 -29.99
C ALA A 39 -28.35 0.20 -29.69
N ALA A 40 -29.58 0.72 -29.71
CA ALA A 40 -29.84 2.12 -29.35
C ALA A 40 -29.63 2.38 -27.84
N GLN A 41 -30.04 1.41 -26.99
CA GLN A 41 -29.78 1.45 -25.56
C GLN A 41 -28.26 1.43 -25.27
N HIS A 42 -27.51 0.60 -25.98
CA HIS A 42 -26.03 0.52 -25.83
C HIS A 42 -25.36 1.85 -26.25
N LEU A 43 -25.73 2.42 -27.42
CA LEU A 43 -25.21 3.72 -27.85
C LEU A 43 -25.60 4.85 -26.89
N LEU A 44 -26.83 4.83 -26.36
CA LEU A 44 -27.24 5.76 -25.32
C LEU A 44 -26.38 5.65 -24.09
N ALA A 45 -26.10 4.44 -23.60
CA ALA A 45 -25.25 4.18 -22.45
C ALA A 45 -23.83 4.71 -22.65
N LEU A 46 -23.22 4.47 -23.82
CA LEU A 46 -21.92 5.00 -24.19
C LEU A 46 -21.89 6.53 -24.19
N CYS A 47 -22.91 7.18 -24.76
CA CYS A 47 -23.01 8.64 -24.79
C CYS A 47 -23.21 9.22 -23.39
N GLU A 48 -24.10 8.66 -22.57
CA GLU A 48 -24.38 9.14 -21.22
C GLU A 48 -23.15 9.01 -20.32
N ARG A 49 -22.39 7.90 -20.43
CA ARG A 49 -21.09 7.71 -19.73
C ARG A 49 -20.09 8.81 -20.11
N ARG A 50 -19.93 9.11 -21.40
CA ARG A 50 -19.03 10.16 -21.89
C ARG A 50 -19.44 11.57 -21.48
N LEU A 51 -20.73 11.79 -21.25
CA LEU A 51 -21.30 13.05 -20.75
C LEU A 51 -21.27 13.16 -19.22
N GLY A 52 -20.80 12.14 -18.51
CA GLY A 52 -20.76 12.10 -17.04
C GLY A 52 -22.11 11.80 -16.37
N ASN A 53 -23.15 11.42 -17.13
CA ASN A 53 -24.48 11.10 -16.62
C ASN A 53 -24.54 9.63 -16.15
N ILE A 54 -23.87 9.34 -15.04
CA ILE A 54 -23.58 7.96 -14.59
C ILE A 54 -24.86 7.13 -14.37
N GLU A 55 -25.86 7.66 -13.67
CA GLU A 55 -27.11 6.93 -13.39
C GLU A 55 -27.88 6.60 -14.70
N ALA A 56 -27.91 7.54 -15.64
CA ALA A 56 -28.52 7.30 -16.95
C ALA A 56 -27.74 6.26 -17.76
N ALA A 57 -26.40 6.25 -17.67
CA ALA A 57 -25.56 5.26 -18.32
C ALA A 57 -25.79 3.86 -17.74
N LEU A 58 -25.86 3.72 -16.40
CA LEU A 58 -26.15 2.45 -15.73
C LEU A 58 -27.52 1.90 -16.17
N ALA A 59 -28.56 2.72 -16.16
CA ALA A 59 -29.89 2.31 -16.59
C ALA A 59 -29.92 1.87 -18.07
N ALA A 60 -29.25 2.61 -18.95
CA ALA A 60 -29.16 2.29 -20.36
C ALA A 60 -28.34 1.02 -20.63
N TYR A 61 -27.23 0.78 -19.92
CA TYR A 61 -26.48 -0.49 -20.01
C TYR A 61 -27.31 -1.67 -19.51
N ALA A 62 -28.02 -1.55 -18.39
CA ALA A 62 -28.87 -2.62 -17.89
C ALA A 62 -29.99 -2.98 -18.90
N ALA A 63 -30.61 -1.97 -19.54
CA ALA A 63 -31.58 -2.18 -20.58
C ALA A 63 -30.98 -2.81 -21.85
N ALA A 64 -29.78 -2.38 -22.28
CA ALA A 64 -29.06 -2.98 -23.40
C ALA A 64 -28.68 -4.44 -23.09
N ARG A 65 -28.21 -4.75 -21.89
CA ARG A 65 -27.89 -6.10 -21.43
C ARG A 65 -29.10 -7.04 -21.46
N ALA A 66 -30.26 -6.55 -21.02
CA ALA A 66 -31.51 -7.31 -21.08
C ALA A 66 -32.00 -7.56 -22.52
N SER A 67 -31.82 -6.58 -23.41
CA SER A 67 -32.23 -6.68 -24.82
C SER A 67 -31.27 -7.44 -25.71
N LEU A 68 -29.96 -7.48 -25.34
CA LEU A 68 -28.89 -8.12 -26.08
C LEU A 68 -28.10 -9.08 -25.16
N PRO A 69 -28.71 -10.15 -24.63
CA PRO A 69 -28.07 -11.03 -23.66
C PRO A 69 -26.84 -11.80 -24.24
N GLY A 70 -26.74 -11.91 -25.57
CA GLY A 70 -25.63 -12.56 -26.28
C GLY A 70 -24.55 -11.62 -26.81
N ASP A 71 -24.57 -10.33 -26.45
CA ASP A 71 -23.60 -9.36 -26.94
C ASP A 71 -22.45 -9.15 -25.93
N ALA A 72 -21.30 -9.72 -26.25
CA ALA A 72 -20.09 -9.63 -25.42
C ALA A 72 -19.58 -8.19 -25.25
N GLN A 73 -19.82 -7.30 -26.24
CA GLN A 73 -19.37 -5.92 -26.19
C GLN A 73 -20.21 -5.11 -25.19
N VAL A 74 -21.53 -5.36 -25.15
CA VAL A 74 -22.41 -4.74 -24.14
C VAL A 74 -21.96 -5.14 -22.74
N CYS A 75 -21.72 -6.43 -22.49
CA CYS A 75 -21.21 -6.92 -21.21
C CYS A 75 -19.89 -6.26 -20.83
N ASN A 76 -18.89 -6.26 -21.73
CA ASN A 76 -17.60 -5.63 -21.47
C ASN A 76 -17.71 -4.13 -21.17
N ASN A 77 -18.52 -3.39 -21.92
CA ASN A 77 -18.67 -1.96 -21.74
C ASN A 77 -19.43 -1.60 -20.45
N PHE A 78 -20.40 -2.43 -20.08
CA PHE A 78 -21.12 -2.30 -18.80
C PHE A 78 -20.17 -2.62 -17.63
N ALA A 79 -19.39 -3.68 -17.73
CA ALA A 79 -18.36 -4.04 -16.75
C ALA A 79 -17.33 -2.92 -16.55
N ASN A 80 -16.88 -2.27 -17.64
CA ASN A 80 -15.97 -1.12 -17.55
C ASN A 80 -16.58 0.03 -16.73
N LEU A 81 -17.87 0.34 -16.90
CA LEU A 81 -18.54 1.39 -16.10
C LEU A 81 -18.64 0.97 -14.62
N LEU A 82 -19.03 -0.27 -14.36
CA LEU A 82 -19.12 -0.80 -12.99
C LEU A 82 -17.76 -0.79 -12.29
N GLY A 83 -16.69 -1.16 -13.01
CA GLY A 83 -15.32 -1.10 -12.51
C GLY A 83 -14.85 0.32 -12.17
N ASP A 84 -15.14 1.31 -13.02
CA ASP A 84 -14.85 2.72 -12.77
C ASP A 84 -15.57 3.26 -11.51
N LEU A 85 -16.71 2.67 -11.16
CA LEU A 85 -17.48 3.01 -9.97
C LEU A 85 -17.07 2.22 -8.71
N GLY A 86 -16.05 1.37 -8.79
CA GLY A 86 -15.62 0.51 -7.70
C GLY A 86 -16.57 -0.67 -7.40
N ARG A 87 -17.60 -0.92 -8.24
CA ARG A 87 -18.54 -2.05 -8.14
C ARG A 87 -17.90 -3.31 -8.70
N HIS A 88 -16.78 -3.72 -8.10
CA HIS A 88 -15.89 -4.74 -8.68
C HIS A 88 -16.55 -6.09 -8.86
N ASP A 89 -17.34 -6.58 -7.91
CA ASP A 89 -17.99 -7.90 -8.03
C ASP A 89 -18.98 -7.96 -9.19
N GLU A 90 -19.73 -6.88 -9.41
CA GLU A 90 -20.67 -6.78 -10.53
C GLU A 90 -19.92 -6.66 -11.86
N ALA A 91 -18.84 -5.87 -11.89
CA ALA A 91 -17.98 -5.77 -13.08
C ALA A 91 -17.38 -7.14 -13.46
N ILE A 92 -16.89 -7.89 -12.47
CA ILE A 92 -16.35 -9.24 -12.64
C ILE A 92 -17.38 -10.18 -13.26
N ALA A 93 -18.62 -10.16 -12.77
CA ALA A 93 -19.69 -10.99 -13.33
C ALA A 93 -19.99 -10.65 -14.80
N GLU A 94 -20.03 -9.38 -15.17
CA GLU A 94 -20.26 -8.96 -16.55
C GLU A 94 -19.06 -9.26 -17.47
N TYR A 95 -17.79 -9.14 -16.99
CA TYR A 95 -16.64 -9.60 -17.78
C TYR A 95 -16.65 -11.11 -18.00
N GLN A 96 -17.00 -11.90 -16.98
CA GLN A 96 -17.14 -13.35 -17.12
C GLN A 96 -18.21 -13.71 -18.17
N ALA A 97 -19.32 -12.98 -18.19
CA ALA A 97 -20.34 -13.14 -19.24
C ALA A 97 -19.80 -12.76 -20.63
N ALA A 98 -19.07 -11.65 -20.77
CA ALA A 98 -18.45 -11.25 -22.03
C ALA A 98 -17.48 -12.31 -22.57
N ILE A 99 -16.65 -12.86 -21.72
CA ILE A 99 -15.65 -13.88 -22.01
C ILE A 99 -16.31 -15.21 -22.38
N ALA A 100 -17.37 -15.60 -21.67
CA ALA A 100 -18.14 -16.80 -21.99
C ALA A 100 -18.81 -16.72 -23.38
N LEU A 101 -19.30 -15.53 -23.78
CA LEU A 101 -19.86 -15.28 -25.10
C LEU A 101 -18.81 -15.23 -26.20
N ALA A 102 -17.64 -14.65 -25.91
CA ALA A 102 -16.56 -14.47 -26.86
C ALA A 102 -15.19 -14.78 -26.19
N PRO A 103 -14.77 -16.04 -26.11
CA PRO A 103 -13.49 -16.43 -25.49
C PRO A 103 -12.24 -15.80 -26.12
N GLY A 104 -12.33 -15.38 -27.39
CA GLY A 104 -11.29 -14.66 -28.13
C GLY A 104 -11.30 -13.14 -27.90
N TYR A 105 -12.16 -12.60 -27.06
CA TYR A 105 -12.25 -11.17 -26.80
C TYR A 105 -11.15 -10.71 -25.82
N GLY A 106 -9.94 -10.53 -26.34
CA GLY A 106 -8.77 -10.20 -25.53
C GLY A 106 -8.85 -8.88 -24.77
N GLU A 107 -9.63 -7.90 -25.25
CA GLU A 107 -9.88 -6.66 -24.50
C GLU A 107 -10.68 -6.95 -23.22
N ALA A 108 -11.72 -7.78 -23.30
CA ALA A 108 -12.49 -8.19 -22.12
C ALA A 108 -11.62 -8.94 -21.12
N TRP A 109 -10.75 -9.86 -21.58
CA TRP A 109 -9.77 -10.53 -20.72
C TRP A 109 -8.82 -9.54 -20.02
N CYS A 110 -8.30 -8.54 -20.77
CA CYS A 110 -7.41 -7.52 -20.22
C CYS A 110 -8.11 -6.67 -19.16
N ASN A 111 -9.30 -6.14 -19.47
CA ASN A 111 -10.08 -5.31 -18.57
C ASN A 111 -10.52 -6.10 -17.32
N PHE A 112 -10.90 -7.36 -17.49
CA PHE A 112 -11.21 -8.29 -16.40
C PHE A 112 -10.02 -8.43 -15.46
N GLY A 113 -8.82 -8.69 -15.99
CA GLY A 113 -7.61 -8.80 -15.19
C GLY A 113 -7.26 -7.52 -14.44
N LEU A 114 -7.41 -6.35 -15.07
CA LEU A 114 -7.19 -5.05 -14.41
C LEU A 114 -8.21 -4.80 -13.28
N THR A 115 -9.47 -5.16 -13.49
CA THR A 115 -10.51 -5.05 -12.46
C THR A 115 -10.26 -6.00 -11.29
N LEU A 116 -9.82 -7.25 -11.56
CA LEU A 116 -9.41 -8.20 -10.54
C LEU A 116 -8.22 -7.67 -9.73
N GLN A 117 -7.26 -7.01 -10.37
CA GLN A 117 -6.12 -6.38 -9.69
C GLN A 117 -6.59 -5.23 -8.77
N SER A 118 -7.52 -4.39 -9.23
CA SER A 118 -8.12 -3.33 -8.42
C SER A 118 -8.94 -3.87 -7.24
N ALA A 119 -9.52 -5.06 -7.39
CA ALA A 119 -10.22 -5.80 -6.34
C ALA A 119 -9.29 -6.63 -5.43
N GLU A 120 -7.97 -6.46 -5.56
CA GLU A 120 -6.92 -7.20 -4.84
C GLU A 120 -6.94 -8.73 -5.04
N ARG A 121 -7.65 -9.22 -6.07
CA ARG A 121 -7.71 -10.63 -6.48
C ARG A 121 -6.53 -10.96 -7.41
N ILE A 122 -5.32 -10.83 -6.89
CA ILE A 122 -4.09 -10.78 -7.70
C ILE A 122 -3.83 -12.09 -8.47
N ALA A 123 -4.04 -13.25 -7.85
CA ALA A 123 -3.83 -14.54 -8.53
C ALA A 123 -4.78 -14.71 -9.73
N GLU A 124 -6.04 -14.30 -9.58
CA GLU A 124 -7.03 -14.34 -10.65
C GLU A 124 -6.73 -13.30 -11.73
N ALA A 125 -6.21 -12.13 -11.34
CA ALA A 125 -5.75 -11.11 -12.29
C ALA A 125 -4.61 -11.63 -13.18
N VAL A 126 -3.62 -12.32 -12.60
CA VAL A 126 -2.53 -12.96 -13.35
C VAL A 126 -3.09 -13.97 -14.35
N ALA A 127 -4.03 -14.83 -13.93
CA ALA A 127 -4.64 -15.83 -14.81
C ALA A 127 -5.39 -15.16 -15.99
N ALA A 128 -6.22 -14.15 -15.72
CA ALA A 128 -6.97 -13.43 -16.74
C ALA A 128 -6.05 -12.68 -17.73
N LEU A 129 -5.00 -12.01 -17.21
CA LEU A 129 -4.04 -11.29 -18.07
C LEU A 129 -3.15 -12.25 -18.88
N THR A 130 -2.87 -13.45 -18.38
CA THR A 130 -2.18 -14.50 -19.14
C THR A 130 -3.03 -14.90 -20.34
N GLU A 131 -4.33 -15.12 -20.17
CA GLU A 131 -5.24 -15.39 -21.28
C GLU A 131 -5.36 -14.21 -22.25
N ALA A 132 -5.43 -12.97 -21.71
CA ALA A 132 -5.40 -11.77 -22.55
C ALA A 132 -4.14 -11.71 -23.44
N ALA A 133 -2.97 -12.00 -22.89
CA ALA A 133 -1.70 -12.02 -23.63
C ALA A 133 -1.66 -13.15 -24.66
N ARG A 134 -2.23 -14.32 -24.34
CA ARG A 134 -2.35 -15.43 -25.29
C ARG A 134 -3.25 -15.09 -26.48
N VAL A 135 -4.36 -14.40 -26.24
CA VAL A 135 -5.34 -14.02 -27.27
C VAL A 135 -4.87 -12.83 -28.11
N GLN A 136 -4.17 -11.87 -27.48
CA GLN A 136 -3.67 -10.66 -28.14
C GLN A 136 -2.15 -10.46 -27.92
N PRO A 137 -1.30 -11.34 -28.46
CA PRO A 137 0.15 -11.29 -28.21
C PRO A 137 0.83 -10.04 -28.79
N ALA A 138 0.23 -9.38 -29.78
CA ALA A 138 0.76 -8.16 -30.40
C ALA A 138 0.40 -6.87 -29.64
N ARG A 139 -0.27 -6.95 -28.48
CA ARG A 139 -0.66 -5.78 -27.69
C ARG A 139 0.27 -5.57 -26.48
N ALA A 140 1.22 -4.66 -26.61
CA ALA A 140 2.22 -4.37 -25.57
C ALA A 140 1.58 -4.00 -24.20
N ALA A 141 0.46 -3.27 -24.21
CA ALA A 141 -0.25 -2.90 -22.98
C ALA A 141 -0.73 -4.11 -22.16
N THR A 142 -1.13 -5.20 -22.82
CA THR A 142 -1.54 -6.44 -22.17
C THR A 142 -0.36 -7.14 -21.47
N TRP A 143 0.78 -7.25 -22.15
CA TRP A 143 2.00 -7.79 -21.57
C TRP A 143 2.50 -6.97 -20.39
N ARG A 144 2.43 -5.63 -20.49
CA ARG A 144 2.76 -4.73 -19.38
C ARG A 144 1.82 -4.93 -18.19
N ALA A 145 0.50 -5.04 -18.42
CA ALA A 145 -0.47 -5.30 -17.37
C ALA A 145 -0.20 -6.66 -16.68
N LEU A 146 0.11 -7.70 -17.46
CA LEU A 146 0.50 -9.02 -16.94
C LEU A 146 1.76 -8.92 -16.07
N GLY A 147 2.81 -8.24 -16.53
CA GLY A 147 4.03 -8.07 -15.77
C GLY A 147 3.82 -7.32 -14.46
N LEU A 148 2.97 -6.29 -14.45
CA LEU A 148 2.62 -5.57 -13.21
C LEU A 148 1.80 -6.45 -12.24
N ALA A 149 0.88 -7.27 -12.74
CA ALA A 149 0.11 -8.21 -11.91
C ALA A 149 1.02 -9.31 -11.32
N GLN A 150 1.95 -9.86 -12.10
CA GLN A 150 2.94 -10.83 -11.64
C GLN A 150 3.88 -10.22 -10.59
N ARG A 151 4.33 -8.97 -10.80
CA ARG A 151 5.09 -8.22 -9.77
C ARG A 151 4.29 -8.06 -8.48
N ALA A 152 2.99 -7.75 -8.58
CA ALA A 152 2.10 -7.65 -7.43
C ALA A 152 1.90 -9.02 -6.73
N ALA A 153 1.91 -10.11 -7.49
CA ALA A 153 1.89 -11.48 -6.98
C ALA A 153 3.21 -11.90 -6.30
N GLY A 154 4.28 -11.12 -6.46
CA GLY A 154 5.63 -11.45 -5.95
C GLY A 154 6.44 -12.34 -6.88
N ASP A 155 5.98 -12.60 -8.10
CA ASP A 155 6.73 -13.33 -9.12
C ASP A 155 7.48 -12.35 -10.03
N SER A 156 8.59 -11.83 -9.53
CA SER A 156 9.41 -10.85 -10.26
C SER A 156 10.09 -11.45 -11.49
N VAL A 157 10.32 -12.76 -11.52
CA VAL A 157 10.93 -13.44 -12.67
C VAL A 157 9.94 -13.50 -13.84
N ALA A 158 8.72 -13.96 -13.59
CA ALA A 158 7.66 -13.95 -14.61
C ALA A 158 7.32 -12.52 -15.05
N ALA A 159 7.29 -11.58 -14.11
CA ALA A 159 7.05 -10.16 -14.39
C ALA A 159 8.10 -9.58 -15.36
N ALA A 160 9.38 -9.87 -15.15
CA ALA A 160 10.45 -9.45 -16.05
C ALA A 160 10.23 -10.00 -17.47
N ALA A 161 9.93 -11.30 -17.60
CA ALA A 161 9.69 -11.91 -18.89
C ALA A 161 8.49 -11.30 -19.63
N ALA A 162 7.38 -11.03 -18.93
CA ALA A 162 6.21 -10.37 -19.53
C ALA A 162 6.53 -8.93 -19.97
N LEU A 163 7.30 -8.18 -19.17
CA LEU A 163 7.70 -6.81 -19.52
C LEU A 163 8.69 -6.76 -20.67
N ASP A 164 9.59 -7.75 -20.78
CA ASP A 164 10.48 -7.91 -21.95
C ASP A 164 9.66 -8.15 -23.23
N GLN A 165 8.56 -8.93 -23.17
CA GLN A 165 7.61 -9.06 -24.27
C GLN A 165 6.90 -7.75 -24.59
N ALA A 166 6.45 -6.99 -23.58
CA ALA A 166 5.85 -5.67 -23.79
C ALA A 166 6.80 -4.73 -24.55
N ILE A 167 8.08 -4.70 -24.17
CA ILE A 167 9.13 -3.89 -24.80
C ILE A 167 9.45 -4.41 -26.22
N ALA A 168 9.47 -5.71 -26.43
CA ALA A 168 9.70 -6.29 -27.75
C ALA A 168 8.57 -5.93 -28.74
N VAL A 169 7.32 -5.88 -28.28
CA VAL A 169 6.16 -5.48 -29.10
C VAL A 169 6.18 -3.98 -29.38
N ASP A 170 6.47 -3.16 -28.39
CA ASP A 170 6.54 -1.70 -28.53
C ASP A 170 7.63 -1.09 -27.65
N PRO A 171 8.84 -0.90 -28.19
CA PRO A 171 9.96 -0.32 -27.45
C PRO A 171 9.84 1.20 -27.19
N SER A 172 8.83 1.85 -27.76
CA SER A 172 8.60 3.29 -27.58
C SER A 172 7.77 3.64 -26.35
N GLN A 173 7.24 2.64 -25.62
CA GLN A 173 6.42 2.86 -24.42
C GLN A 173 7.29 3.07 -23.17
N PRO A 174 7.32 4.30 -22.59
CA PRO A 174 8.12 4.58 -21.40
C PRO A 174 7.66 3.77 -20.20
N THR A 175 6.33 3.51 -20.09
CA THR A 175 5.73 2.78 -18.96
C THR A 175 6.14 1.31 -18.91
N ALA A 176 6.46 0.68 -20.06
CA ALA A 176 6.98 -0.68 -20.09
C ALA A 176 8.44 -0.73 -19.57
N TRP A 177 9.28 0.20 -20.02
CA TRP A 177 10.65 0.36 -19.52
C TRP A 177 10.69 0.72 -18.03
N HIS A 178 9.80 1.62 -17.57
CA HIS A 178 9.68 1.98 -16.16
C HIS A 178 9.31 0.74 -15.31
N ALA A 179 8.26 0.01 -15.69
CA ALA A 179 7.86 -1.20 -15.00
C ALA A 179 8.99 -2.25 -14.98
N ARG A 180 9.72 -2.41 -16.11
CA ARG A 180 10.87 -3.33 -16.21
C ARG A 180 12.00 -2.93 -15.27
N ALA A 181 12.27 -1.61 -15.15
CA ALA A 181 13.26 -1.08 -14.22
C ALA A 181 12.90 -1.38 -12.75
N LEU A 182 11.63 -1.20 -12.38
CA LEU A 182 11.15 -1.52 -11.03
C LEU A 182 11.33 -3.02 -10.71
N VAL A 183 10.99 -3.89 -11.67
CA VAL A 183 11.14 -5.35 -11.51
C VAL A 183 12.62 -5.76 -11.44
N GLU A 184 13.49 -5.12 -12.24
CA GLU A 184 14.93 -5.36 -12.16
C GLU A 184 15.49 -5.02 -10.78
N GLY A 185 15.07 -3.88 -10.21
CA GLY A 185 15.42 -3.48 -8.85
C GLY A 185 14.89 -4.47 -7.80
N ASP A 186 13.66 -4.94 -7.95
CA ASP A 186 13.07 -5.97 -7.07
C ASP A 186 13.88 -7.27 -7.10
N LEU A 187 14.38 -7.68 -8.27
CA LEU A 187 15.26 -8.85 -8.44
C LEU A 187 16.67 -8.65 -7.88
N GLY A 188 17.04 -7.43 -7.52
CA GLY A 188 18.38 -7.07 -7.05
C GLY A 188 19.38 -6.78 -8.18
N GLY A 189 18.90 -6.62 -9.41
CA GLY A 189 19.70 -6.29 -10.58
C GLY A 189 19.97 -4.79 -10.74
N ASP A 190 20.72 -4.42 -11.77
CA ASP A 190 21.01 -3.01 -12.11
C ASP A 190 19.97 -2.42 -13.05
N ALA A 191 19.01 -1.69 -12.50
CA ALA A 191 17.90 -1.09 -13.23
C ALA A 191 18.26 0.23 -13.97
N ARG A 192 19.49 0.73 -13.88
CA ARG A 192 19.88 2.05 -14.43
C ARG A 192 19.60 2.17 -15.92
N ALA A 193 19.94 1.15 -16.70
CA ALA A 193 19.74 1.17 -18.15
C ALA A 193 18.26 1.29 -18.52
N ALA A 194 17.38 0.54 -17.84
CA ALA A 194 15.94 0.57 -18.08
C ALA A 194 15.32 1.90 -17.64
N PHE A 195 15.71 2.45 -16.47
CA PHE A 195 15.31 3.80 -16.05
C PHE A 195 15.80 4.88 -17.02
N ALA A 196 17.04 4.81 -17.47
CA ALA A 196 17.60 5.77 -18.45
C ALA A 196 16.81 5.74 -19.77
N ARG A 197 16.45 4.56 -20.25
CA ARG A 197 15.65 4.41 -21.48
C ARG A 197 14.24 4.98 -21.30
N ALA A 198 13.56 4.68 -20.19
CA ALA A 198 12.24 5.25 -19.90
C ALA A 198 12.29 6.79 -19.85
N ARG A 199 13.27 7.37 -19.16
CA ARG A 199 13.47 8.83 -19.06
C ARG A 199 13.83 9.49 -20.38
N GLN A 200 14.56 8.81 -21.27
CA GLN A 200 14.84 9.30 -22.60
C GLN A 200 13.55 9.45 -23.43
N ILE A 201 12.59 8.53 -23.26
CA ILE A 201 11.30 8.54 -23.98
C ILE A 201 10.35 9.56 -23.32
N ALA A 202 10.29 9.61 -21.98
CA ALA A 202 9.40 10.47 -21.22
C ALA A 202 10.17 11.33 -20.19
N PRO A 203 10.93 12.36 -20.63
CA PRO A 203 11.79 13.15 -19.74
C PRO A 203 11.02 13.98 -18.71
N GLY A 204 9.73 14.25 -18.94
CA GLY A 204 8.84 15.00 -18.03
C GLY A 204 8.04 14.14 -17.05
N ASP A 205 8.22 12.81 -17.07
CA ASP A 205 7.48 11.95 -16.15
C ASP A 205 8.06 12.04 -14.74
N ARG A 206 7.25 12.63 -13.84
CA ARG A 206 7.64 12.91 -12.45
C ARG A 206 7.78 11.65 -11.60
N ALA A 207 6.88 10.69 -11.78
CA ALA A 207 6.90 9.43 -11.03
C ALA A 207 8.15 8.62 -11.39
N LEU A 208 8.44 8.53 -12.70
CA LEU A 208 9.64 7.88 -13.21
C LEU A 208 10.93 8.51 -12.66
N LEU A 209 10.98 9.84 -12.54
CA LEU A 209 12.14 10.53 -11.99
C LEU A 209 12.36 10.21 -10.51
N ILE A 210 11.28 10.20 -9.72
CA ILE A 210 11.34 9.82 -8.29
C ILE A 210 11.79 8.38 -8.13
N ASP A 211 11.22 7.44 -8.89
CA ASP A 211 11.55 6.02 -8.78
C ASP A 211 12.99 5.73 -9.21
N ALA A 212 13.48 6.41 -10.26
CA ALA A 212 14.87 6.30 -10.67
C ALA A 212 15.84 6.84 -9.59
N ALA A 213 15.51 7.96 -8.95
CA ALA A 213 16.30 8.50 -7.83
C ALA A 213 16.23 7.58 -6.58
N ALA A 214 15.06 7.01 -6.29
CA ALA A 214 14.89 6.04 -5.21
C ALA A 214 15.72 4.77 -5.45
N PHE A 215 15.81 4.29 -6.70
CA PHE A 215 16.68 3.18 -7.06
C PHE A 215 18.16 3.51 -6.79
N GLU A 216 18.67 4.67 -7.22
CA GLU A 216 20.05 5.10 -6.93
C GLU A 216 20.31 5.15 -5.41
N ALA A 217 19.37 5.70 -4.64
CA ALA A 217 19.47 5.75 -3.17
C ALA A 217 19.48 4.34 -2.55
N SER A 218 18.65 3.43 -3.07
CA SER A 218 18.54 2.04 -2.59
C SER A 218 19.83 1.22 -2.78
N THR A 219 20.67 1.65 -3.73
CA THR A 219 21.99 1.08 -4.00
C THR A 219 23.15 1.87 -3.37
N GLY A 220 22.84 2.88 -2.52
CA GLY A 220 23.82 3.69 -1.81
C GLY A 220 24.39 4.88 -2.60
N HIS A 221 23.92 5.14 -3.81
CA HIS A 221 24.39 6.24 -4.68
C HIS A 221 23.61 7.54 -4.40
N TYR A 222 23.61 7.99 -3.15
CA TYR A 222 22.81 9.15 -2.69
C TYR A 222 23.07 10.44 -3.47
N ASN A 223 24.34 10.72 -3.80
CA ASN A 223 24.70 11.91 -4.56
C ASN A 223 24.11 11.88 -5.98
N ALA A 224 24.11 10.72 -6.64
CA ALA A 224 23.50 10.53 -7.94
C ALA A 224 21.99 10.74 -7.87
N ALA A 225 21.33 10.16 -6.87
CA ALA A 225 19.90 10.35 -6.61
C ALA A 225 19.51 11.82 -6.43
N LEU A 226 20.27 12.56 -5.59
CA LEU A 226 20.03 13.99 -5.36
C LEU A 226 20.31 14.84 -6.62
N ALA A 227 21.33 14.49 -7.41
CA ALA A 227 21.64 15.17 -8.66
C ALA A 227 20.53 15.00 -9.71
N MET A 228 19.72 13.95 -9.62
CA MET A 228 18.55 13.75 -10.49
C MET A 228 17.38 14.66 -10.12
N LEU A 229 17.11 14.88 -8.84
CA LEU A 229 15.92 15.58 -8.34
C LEU A 229 16.12 17.10 -8.24
N ARG A 230 17.31 17.57 -7.88
CA ARG A 230 17.57 19.01 -7.67
C ARG A 230 17.28 19.90 -8.87
N PRO A 231 17.67 19.56 -10.12
CA PRO A 231 17.30 20.37 -11.28
C PRO A 231 15.78 20.47 -11.50
N ALA A 232 15.05 19.40 -11.22
CA ALA A 232 13.59 19.40 -11.31
C ALA A 232 12.96 20.30 -10.24
N LEU A 233 13.48 20.31 -9.02
CA LEU A 233 13.04 21.21 -7.95
C LEU A 233 13.39 22.69 -8.21
N GLN A 234 14.45 22.99 -8.96
CA GLN A 234 14.72 24.35 -9.42
C GLN A 234 13.65 24.85 -10.40
N GLN A 235 13.12 23.96 -11.24
CA GLN A 235 12.06 24.29 -12.20
C GLN A 235 10.67 24.27 -11.57
N LEU A 236 10.43 23.36 -10.64
CA LEU A 236 9.15 23.08 -9.96
C LEU A 236 9.36 23.08 -8.44
N PRO A 237 9.62 24.24 -7.82
CA PRO A 237 9.94 24.32 -6.40
C PRO A 237 8.76 24.04 -5.47
N ASP A 238 7.55 23.94 -6.00
CA ASP A 238 6.31 23.51 -5.32
C ASP A 238 6.02 22.00 -5.43
N TRP A 239 6.92 21.23 -6.05
CA TRP A 239 6.71 19.78 -6.18
C TRP A 239 7.02 19.05 -4.87
N VAL A 240 5.97 18.87 -4.04
CA VAL A 240 6.04 18.29 -2.70
C VAL A 240 6.66 16.89 -2.70
N ASP A 241 6.26 15.99 -3.64
CA ASP A 241 6.78 14.61 -3.66
C ASP A 241 8.30 14.55 -3.89
N ALA A 242 8.85 15.47 -4.70
CA ALA A 242 10.28 15.55 -4.89
C ALA A 242 11.00 16.07 -3.64
N HIS A 243 10.42 17.01 -2.89
CA HIS A 243 10.95 17.42 -1.59
C HIS A 243 10.95 16.27 -0.58
N ILE A 244 9.87 15.48 -0.53
CA ILE A 244 9.79 14.26 0.30
C ILE A 244 10.90 13.28 -0.10
N ALA A 245 11.09 13.03 -1.40
CA ALA A 245 12.12 12.13 -1.90
C ALA A 245 13.53 12.62 -1.52
N VAL A 246 13.83 13.91 -1.74
CA VAL A 246 15.12 14.52 -1.35
C VAL A 246 15.35 14.40 0.16
N ALA A 247 14.35 14.72 0.97
CA ALA A 247 14.45 14.62 2.44
C ALA A 247 14.77 13.19 2.89
N ARG A 248 14.06 12.20 2.35
CA ARG A 248 14.31 10.78 2.63
C ARG A 248 15.70 10.32 2.20
N ILE A 249 16.14 10.73 0.99
CA ILE A 249 17.46 10.38 0.45
C ILE A 249 18.59 10.99 1.32
N ARG A 250 18.49 12.27 1.70
CA ARG A 250 19.46 12.93 2.58
C ARG A 250 19.52 12.25 3.95
N TRP A 251 18.35 11.96 4.53
CA TRP A 251 18.27 11.25 5.79
C TRP A 251 18.92 9.87 5.74
N GLN A 252 18.62 9.07 4.71
CA GLN A 252 19.22 7.75 4.50
C GLN A 252 20.74 7.83 4.29
N ALA A 253 21.21 8.92 3.69
CA ALA A 253 22.65 9.22 3.54
C ALA A 253 23.34 9.60 4.88
N GLY A 254 22.56 9.78 5.97
CA GLY A 254 23.06 10.15 7.30
C GLY A 254 23.01 11.64 7.62
N ASP A 255 22.46 12.47 6.73
CA ASP A 255 22.28 13.92 6.94
C ASP A 255 21.00 14.17 7.75
N ARG A 256 21.13 14.06 9.07
CA ARG A 256 19.99 14.20 10.00
C ARG A 256 19.61 15.65 10.30
N ASP A 257 20.53 16.57 10.18
CA ASP A 257 20.33 17.98 10.51
C ASP A 257 19.85 18.77 9.30
N GLY A 258 20.45 18.55 8.13
CA GLY A 258 20.17 19.28 6.90
C GLY A 258 19.14 18.64 5.96
N TYR A 259 18.51 17.53 6.31
CA TYR A 259 17.65 16.78 5.38
C TYR A 259 16.46 17.56 4.81
N LEU A 260 16.05 18.67 5.45
CA LEU A 260 14.99 19.58 5.01
C LEU A 260 15.49 20.91 4.44
N ASP A 261 16.80 21.13 4.26
CA ASP A 261 17.35 22.42 3.83
C ASP A 261 16.85 22.85 2.45
N ASP A 262 16.85 21.93 1.47
CA ASP A 262 16.35 22.20 0.12
C ASP A 262 14.87 22.63 0.17
N TRP A 263 14.07 22.03 1.05
CA TRP A 263 12.66 22.37 1.23
C TRP A 263 12.49 23.70 1.96
N SER A 264 13.28 23.94 2.99
CA SER A 264 13.27 25.23 3.73
C SER A 264 13.64 26.39 2.83
N ALA A 265 14.62 26.23 1.95
CA ALA A 265 15.00 27.23 0.95
C ALA A 265 13.86 27.53 -0.05
N ALA A 266 13.14 26.50 -0.49
CA ALA A 266 11.98 26.66 -1.38
C ALA A 266 10.86 27.46 -0.72
N ILE A 267 10.56 27.21 0.57
CA ILE A 267 9.57 27.97 1.36
C ILE A 267 10.02 29.41 1.55
N ALA A 268 11.29 29.66 1.87
CA ALA A 268 11.82 31.00 2.04
C ALA A 268 11.69 31.84 0.75
N ALA A 269 11.86 31.21 -0.41
CA ALA A 269 11.65 31.85 -1.70
C ALA A 269 10.16 32.06 -2.06
N ARG A 270 9.23 31.36 -1.38
CA ARG A 270 7.78 31.39 -1.63
C ARG A 270 6.98 31.45 -0.34
N PRO A 271 7.10 32.50 0.46
CA PRO A 271 6.50 32.58 1.79
C PRO A 271 4.95 32.56 1.79
N ALA A 272 4.32 32.83 0.64
CA ALA A 272 2.87 32.75 0.47
C ALA A 272 2.36 31.33 0.15
N ASP A 273 3.24 30.37 -0.13
CA ASP A 273 2.87 28.99 -0.43
C ASP A 273 2.63 28.19 0.87
N THR A 274 1.44 28.33 1.42
CA THR A 274 1.03 27.64 2.64
C THR A 274 0.96 26.12 2.46
N ALA A 275 0.68 25.63 1.23
CA ALA A 275 0.61 24.19 0.95
C ALA A 275 1.99 23.53 1.07
N LEU A 276 3.03 24.18 0.51
CA LEU A 276 4.41 23.72 0.62
C LEU A 276 4.90 23.72 2.07
N ALA A 277 4.58 24.77 2.83
CA ALA A 277 4.93 24.89 4.25
C ALA A 277 4.19 23.84 5.11
N LEU A 278 2.90 23.61 4.86
CA LEU A 278 2.11 22.60 5.58
C LEU A 278 2.64 21.19 5.31
N ALA A 279 2.99 20.86 4.06
CA ALA A 279 3.56 19.56 3.71
C ALA A 279 4.90 19.31 4.42
N ARG A 280 5.75 20.35 4.58
CA ARG A 280 6.99 20.26 5.37
C ARG A 280 6.71 20.00 6.86
N LEU A 281 5.74 20.70 7.44
CA LEU A 281 5.34 20.47 8.83
C LEU A 281 4.77 19.05 9.03
N ALA A 282 3.99 18.55 8.08
CA ALA A 282 3.52 17.16 8.11
C ALA A 282 4.70 16.16 8.06
N MET A 283 5.74 16.45 7.28
CA MET A 283 6.96 15.63 7.25
C MET A 283 7.72 15.65 8.58
N LEU A 284 7.81 16.80 9.24
CA LEU A 284 8.35 16.92 10.60
C LEU A 284 7.56 16.09 11.60
N GLY A 285 6.22 16.13 11.52
CA GLY A 285 5.34 15.31 12.37
C GLY A 285 5.59 13.80 12.18
N ARG A 286 5.70 13.33 10.93
CA ARG A 286 6.05 11.93 10.64
C ARG A 286 7.44 11.54 11.17
N ALA A 287 8.36 12.48 11.24
CA ALA A 287 9.67 12.30 11.85
C ALA A 287 9.66 12.39 13.40
N GLY A 288 8.50 12.63 14.03
CA GLY A 288 8.35 12.78 15.47
C GLY A 288 8.86 14.14 16.01
N ARG A 289 9.12 15.13 15.14
CA ARG A 289 9.66 16.45 15.53
C ARG A 289 8.52 17.43 15.89
N TRP A 290 7.66 17.01 16.83
CA TRP A 290 6.41 17.71 17.14
C TRP A 290 6.60 19.12 17.73
N LEU A 291 7.68 19.38 18.45
CA LEU A 291 7.99 20.73 18.95
C LEU A 291 8.22 21.71 17.79
N GLU A 292 8.83 21.26 16.70
CA GLU A 292 9.04 22.09 15.52
C GLU A 292 7.75 22.30 14.71
N VAL A 293 6.89 21.29 14.69
CA VAL A 293 5.54 21.43 14.12
C VAL A 293 4.76 22.49 14.91
N ALA A 294 4.75 22.40 16.25
CA ALA A 294 4.08 23.35 17.11
C ALA A 294 4.59 24.79 16.93
N ALA A 295 5.91 24.97 16.80
CA ALA A 295 6.53 26.26 16.55
C ALA A 295 6.19 26.85 15.17
N GLY A 296 6.10 25.98 14.14
CA GLY A 296 5.86 26.41 12.75
C GLY A 296 4.39 26.55 12.36
N ILE A 297 3.44 25.96 13.12
CA ILE A 297 2.03 25.86 12.73
C ILE A 297 1.35 27.22 12.51
N GLY A 298 1.80 28.26 13.22
CA GLY A 298 1.29 29.62 13.05
C GLY A 298 1.49 30.20 11.64
N THR A 299 2.52 29.77 10.93
CA THR A 299 2.81 30.25 9.57
C THR A 299 1.83 29.77 8.51
N VAL A 300 1.03 28.72 8.84
CA VAL A 300 0.05 28.09 7.95
C VAL A 300 -1.37 28.15 8.52
N SER A 301 -1.61 28.97 9.53
CA SER A 301 -2.89 29.04 10.24
C SER A 301 -4.10 29.42 9.38
N GLY A 302 -3.89 29.99 8.20
CA GLY A 302 -4.94 30.29 7.24
C GLY A 302 -5.42 29.08 6.42
N ASP A 303 -4.73 27.94 6.47
CA ASP A 303 -5.13 26.72 5.77
C ASP A 303 -5.96 25.83 6.72
N PRO A 304 -7.20 25.48 6.36
CA PRO A 304 -8.06 24.62 7.23
C PRO A 304 -7.40 23.29 7.62
N ARG A 305 -6.56 22.72 6.74
CA ARG A 305 -5.82 21.47 7.00
C ARG A 305 -4.81 21.59 8.14
N SER A 306 -4.38 22.82 8.47
CA SER A 306 -3.46 23.10 9.57
C SER A 306 -4.06 22.77 10.95
N ILE A 307 -5.39 22.81 11.09
CA ILE A 307 -6.09 22.56 12.36
C ILE A 307 -5.83 21.11 12.84
N GLY A 308 -5.93 20.13 11.94
CA GLY A 308 -5.66 18.73 12.25
C GLY A 308 -4.22 18.50 12.70
N LEU A 309 -3.26 19.08 11.97
CA LEU A 309 -1.84 18.99 12.33
C LEU A 309 -1.54 19.71 13.66
N ALA A 310 -2.19 20.86 13.90
CA ALA A 310 -2.07 21.59 15.16
C ALA A 310 -2.64 20.80 16.34
N ALA A 311 -3.77 20.10 16.16
CA ALA A 311 -4.37 19.26 17.18
C ALA A 311 -3.44 18.12 17.58
N VAL A 312 -2.89 17.41 16.59
CA VAL A 312 -1.93 16.32 16.82
C VAL A 312 -0.65 16.86 17.47
N ALA A 313 -0.11 17.99 16.99
CA ALA A 313 1.10 18.57 17.58
C ALA A 313 0.89 18.97 19.04
N ALA A 314 -0.25 19.58 19.38
CA ALA A 314 -0.60 19.93 20.75
C ALA A 314 -0.69 18.67 21.65
N ASP A 315 -1.31 17.60 21.15
CA ASP A 315 -1.41 16.32 21.88
C ASP A 315 -0.03 15.68 22.11
N GLU A 316 0.82 15.66 21.09
CA GLU A 316 2.17 15.09 21.15
C GLU A 316 3.15 15.92 22.00
N THR A 317 2.88 17.22 22.18
CA THR A 317 3.68 18.10 23.05
C THR A 317 3.11 18.24 24.47
N GLY A 318 2.02 17.50 24.79
CA GLY A 318 1.43 17.47 26.12
C GLY A 318 0.44 18.61 26.42
N GLU A 319 0.08 19.42 25.42
CA GLU A 319 -0.91 20.52 25.55
C GLU A 319 -2.36 19.98 25.44
N SER A 320 -2.75 19.07 26.35
CA SER A 320 -3.97 18.27 26.24
C SER A 320 -5.28 19.09 26.13
N GLU A 321 -5.42 20.19 26.83
CA GLU A 321 -6.62 21.06 26.78
C GLU A 321 -6.71 21.77 25.41
N ARG A 322 -5.57 22.21 24.87
CA ARG A 322 -5.49 22.81 23.53
C ARG A 322 -5.80 21.77 22.47
N ALA A 323 -5.25 20.56 22.59
CA ALA A 323 -5.53 19.45 21.69
C ALA A 323 -7.03 19.14 21.66
N ALA A 324 -7.68 18.99 22.82
CA ALA A 324 -9.12 18.76 22.93
C ALA A 324 -9.95 19.85 22.22
N THR A 325 -9.59 21.13 22.44
CA THR A 325 -10.26 22.28 21.80
C THR A 325 -10.12 22.23 20.28
N LEU A 326 -8.95 21.87 19.76
CA LEU A 326 -8.68 21.77 18.33
C LEU A 326 -9.39 20.56 17.71
N PHE A 327 -9.34 19.39 18.37
CA PHE A 327 -10.07 18.20 17.91
C PHE A 327 -11.59 18.43 17.84
N ALA A 328 -12.18 19.19 18.75
CA ALA A 328 -13.61 19.52 18.73
C ALA A 328 -14.04 20.38 17.52
N ARG A 329 -13.10 21.01 16.82
CA ARG A 329 -13.35 21.83 15.62
C ARG A 329 -13.26 21.03 14.32
N LEU A 330 -12.78 19.80 14.38
CA LEU A 330 -12.54 18.95 13.21
C LEU A 330 -13.78 18.11 12.88
N PRO A 331 -14.03 17.78 11.61
CA PRO A 331 -15.11 16.90 11.20
C PRO A 331 -14.92 15.49 11.78
N ASP A 332 -16.01 14.75 11.95
CA ASP A 332 -15.99 13.40 12.54
C ASP A 332 -15.75 12.29 11.51
N ASP A 333 -15.77 12.61 10.22
CA ASP A 333 -15.67 11.67 9.10
C ASP A 333 -14.23 11.43 8.60
N ASP A 334 -13.23 12.15 9.12
CA ASP A 334 -11.82 11.89 8.82
C ASP A 334 -11.28 10.76 9.74
N ALA A 335 -11.09 9.58 9.16
CA ALA A 335 -10.63 8.40 9.88
C ALA A 335 -9.22 8.56 10.49
N GLY A 336 -8.29 9.24 9.80
CA GLY A 336 -6.94 9.48 10.31
C GLY A 336 -6.94 10.42 11.53
N LEU A 337 -7.74 11.48 11.49
CA LEU A 337 -7.95 12.35 12.63
C LEU A 337 -8.74 11.66 13.75
N GLY A 338 -9.63 10.73 13.38
CA GLY A 338 -10.34 9.86 14.34
C GLY A 338 -9.36 9.03 15.17
N LEU A 339 -8.34 8.42 14.57
CA LEU A 339 -7.30 7.70 15.31
C LEU A 339 -6.48 8.62 16.22
N ALA A 340 -6.15 9.83 15.77
CA ALA A 340 -5.47 10.81 16.61
C ALA A 340 -6.32 11.21 17.83
N ARG A 341 -7.65 11.35 17.65
CA ARG A 341 -8.60 11.57 18.76
C ARG A 341 -8.64 10.38 19.72
N VAL A 342 -8.63 9.14 19.23
CA VAL A 342 -8.57 7.93 20.08
C VAL A 342 -7.30 7.97 20.94
N ARG A 343 -6.15 8.31 20.38
CA ARG A 343 -4.89 8.46 21.12
C ARG A 343 -5.00 9.53 22.21
N HIS A 344 -5.52 10.69 21.87
CA HIS A 344 -5.76 11.78 22.81
C HIS A 344 -6.69 11.35 23.98
N LEU A 345 -7.80 10.68 23.67
CA LEU A 345 -8.74 10.19 24.67
C LEU A 345 -8.11 9.16 25.61
N LEU A 346 -7.26 8.27 25.08
CA LEU A 346 -6.51 7.31 25.90
C LEU A 346 -5.51 8.02 26.82
N ARG A 347 -4.71 8.95 26.30
CA ARG A 347 -3.73 9.74 27.07
C ARG A 347 -4.38 10.54 28.19
N THR A 348 -5.60 11.02 27.97
CA THR A 348 -6.36 11.82 28.95
C THR A 348 -7.26 10.98 29.84
N GLY A 349 -7.16 9.64 29.82
CA GLY A 349 -7.91 8.73 30.67
C GLY A 349 -9.39 8.57 30.32
N GLN A 350 -9.83 9.09 29.18
CA GLN A 350 -11.20 8.98 28.68
C GLN A 350 -11.44 7.64 27.96
N THR A 351 -11.07 6.54 28.59
CA THR A 351 -10.95 5.21 27.98
C THR A 351 -12.26 4.71 27.37
N ARG A 352 -13.43 4.99 27.99
CA ARG A 352 -14.73 4.57 27.42
C ARG A 352 -15.05 5.29 26.13
N ALA A 353 -14.76 6.59 26.05
CA ALA A 353 -14.95 7.37 24.83
C ALA A 353 -13.97 6.91 23.73
N ALA A 354 -12.72 6.64 24.09
CA ALA A 354 -11.73 6.07 23.19
C ALA A 354 -12.18 4.72 22.61
N ALA A 355 -12.70 3.81 23.45
CA ALA A 355 -13.22 2.52 22.99
C ALA A 355 -14.40 2.69 22.02
N ALA A 356 -15.36 3.56 22.33
CA ALA A 356 -16.52 3.80 21.47
C ALA A 356 -16.11 4.36 20.10
N LEU A 357 -15.20 5.34 20.07
CA LEU A 357 -14.70 5.91 18.82
C LEU A 357 -13.88 4.89 18.02
N ALA A 358 -12.97 4.15 18.67
CA ALA A 358 -12.17 3.12 18.02
C ALA A 358 -13.04 2.02 17.40
N GLU A 359 -14.13 1.60 18.09
CA GLU A 359 -15.07 0.60 17.58
C GLU A 359 -15.76 1.05 16.28
N VAL A 360 -16.13 2.32 16.16
CA VAL A 360 -16.64 2.89 14.91
C VAL A 360 -15.57 2.84 13.81
N LEU A 361 -14.34 3.22 14.14
CA LEU A 361 -13.23 3.30 13.19
C LEU A 361 -12.76 1.93 12.69
N THR A 362 -13.07 0.81 13.37
CA THR A 362 -12.74 -0.54 12.88
C THR A 362 -13.32 -0.85 11.51
N ARG A 363 -14.34 -0.11 11.06
CA ARG A 363 -15.01 -0.25 9.75
C ARG A 363 -14.51 0.74 8.70
N SER A 364 -13.58 1.61 9.06
CA SER A 364 -13.00 2.62 8.16
C SER A 364 -11.73 2.08 7.46
N THR A 365 -11.13 2.91 6.63
CA THR A 365 -9.82 2.65 6.01
C THR A 365 -8.71 2.46 7.05
N GLU A 366 -8.84 3.06 8.24
CA GLU A 366 -7.92 2.95 9.36
C GLU A 366 -8.26 1.76 10.30
N GLY A 367 -9.12 0.86 9.87
CA GLY A 367 -9.68 -0.21 10.71
C GLY A 367 -8.63 -1.07 11.39
N SER A 368 -7.55 -1.43 10.69
CA SER A 368 -6.47 -2.24 11.27
C SER A 368 -5.82 -1.56 12.49
N ALA A 369 -5.52 -0.26 12.39
CA ALA A 369 -4.97 0.50 13.50
C ALA A 369 -6.01 0.71 14.63
N ALA A 370 -7.26 0.93 14.28
CA ALA A 370 -8.34 1.09 15.25
C ALA A 370 -8.49 -0.13 16.15
N TRP A 371 -8.33 -1.35 15.64
CA TRP A 371 -8.37 -2.59 16.42
C TRP A 371 -7.30 -2.64 17.51
N ALA A 372 -6.07 -2.18 17.25
CA ALA A 372 -4.99 -2.16 18.23
C ALA A 372 -5.28 -1.18 19.40
N TYR A 373 -5.83 0.00 19.09
CA TYR A 373 -6.26 0.95 20.14
C TYR A 373 -7.47 0.42 20.92
N LEU A 374 -8.41 -0.22 20.24
CA LEU A 374 -9.58 -0.82 20.85
C LEU A 374 -9.20 -1.95 21.81
N ALA A 375 -8.24 -2.83 21.41
CA ALA A 375 -7.68 -3.86 22.29
C ALA A 375 -7.12 -3.25 23.57
N SER A 376 -6.33 -2.17 23.44
CA SER A 376 -5.77 -1.44 24.60
C SER A 376 -6.86 -0.86 25.50
N ALA A 377 -7.89 -0.24 24.90
CA ALA A 377 -9.02 0.32 25.66
C ALA A 377 -9.83 -0.77 26.38
N TRP A 378 -10.12 -1.91 25.75
CA TRP A 378 -10.80 -3.02 26.38
C TRP A 378 -10.02 -3.61 27.56
N ARG A 379 -8.69 -3.75 27.41
CA ARG A 379 -7.83 -4.20 28.53
C ARG A 379 -7.88 -3.25 29.72
N LEU A 380 -7.85 -1.94 29.50
CA LEU A 380 -7.98 -0.93 30.57
C LEU A 380 -9.34 -0.97 31.26
N LEU A 381 -10.40 -1.30 30.52
CA LEU A 381 -11.76 -1.38 31.03
C LEU A 381 -12.08 -2.73 31.68
N GLY A 382 -11.21 -3.73 31.54
CA GLY A 382 -11.51 -5.12 31.92
C GLY A 382 -12.61 -5.74 31.06
N ASP A 383 -12.79 -5.28 29.83
CA ASP A 383 -13.79 -5.80 28.89
C ASP A 383 -13.33 -7.17 28.36
N PRO A 384 -14.12 -8.25 28.51
CA PRO A 384 -13.70 -9.59 28.11
C PRO A 384 -13.49 -9.75 26.59
N ARG A 385 -13.95 -8.82 25.77
CA ARG A 385 -13.73 -8.84 24.31
C ARG A 385 -12.25 -8.77 23.94
N HIS A 386 -11.37 -8.27 24.82
CA HIS A 386 -9.93 -8.32 24.55
C HIS A 386 -9.39 -9.74 24.47
N GLU A 387 -9.93 -10.68 25.25
CA GLU A 387 -9.54 -12.11 25.18
C GLU A 387 -9.98 -12.74 23.86
N TRP A 388 -11.16 -12.39 23.35
CA TRP A 388 -11.60 -12.81 22.02
C TRP A 388 -10.66 -12.32 20.93
N LEU A 389 -10.18 -11.05 21.02
CA LEU A 389 -9.38 -10.42 19.99
C LEU A 389 -7.93 -10.91 19.98
N GLU A 390 -7.28 -11.04 21.13
CA GLU A 390 -5.84 -11.29 21.27
C GLU A 390 -5.47 -12.42 22.22
N GLY A 391 -6.43 -12.98 22.96
CA GLY A 391 -6.17 -13.96 24.04
C GLY A 391 -5.89 -15.38 23.55
N ASP A 392 -6.39 -15.80 22.39
CA ASP A 392 -6.18 -17.17 21.90
C ASP A 392 -4.71 -17.42 21.58
N ALA A 393 -4.15 -18.43 22.24
CA ALA A 393 -2.73 -18.78 22.07
C ALA A 393 -2.34 -19.11 20.62
N ARG A 394 -3.29 -19.61 19.83
CA ARG A 394 -3.09 -20.02 18.43
C ARG A 394 -2.96 -18.83 17.46
N LEU A 395 -3.27 -17.61 17.89
CA LEU A 395 -3.05 -16.40 17.09
C LEU A 395 -1.57 -16.07 16.90
N VAL A 396 -0.71 -16.60 17.77
CA VAL A 396 0.74 -16.38 17.72
C VAL A 396 1.45 -17.71 17.63
N SER A 397 2.35 -17.87 16.66
CA SER A 397 3.23 -19.03 16.60
C SER A 397 4.69 -18.66 16.79
N VAL A 398 5.45 -19.55 17.43
CA VAL A 398 6.89 -19.48 17.61
C VAL A 398 7.47 -20.79 17.10
N THR A 399 8.26 -20.73 16.03
CA THR A 399 8.80 -21.91 15.35
C THR A 399 10.29 -21.73 15.13
N ASP A 400 11.11 -22.68 15.54
CA ASP A 400 12.53 -22.69 15.24
C ASP A 400 12.73 -23.39 13.88
N LEU A 401 13.12 -22.61 12.86
CA LEU A 401 13.33 -23.09 11.48
C LEU A 401 14.71 -23.75 11.38
N ASP A 402 14.80 -24.85 10.64
CA ASP A 402 16.08 -25.43 10.26
C ASP A 402 16.74 -24.55 9.17
N MET A 403 17.80 -23.84 9.57
CA MET A 403 18.52 -22.88 8.72
C MET A 403 20.03 -23.11 8.85
N PRO A 404 20.60 -24.06 8.10
CA PRO A 404 22.01 -24.44 8.22
C PRO A 404 22.97 -23.31 7.86
N ASP A 405 22.58 -22.40 6.96
CA ASP A 405 23.45 -21.38 6.36
C ASP A 405 23.22 -19.97 6.94
N LEU A 406 22.83 -19.86 8.22
CA LEU A 406 22.55 -18.57 8.88
C LEU A 406 23.72 -17.59 8.79
N GLY A 407 24.96 -18.06 8.87
CA GLY A 407 26.15 -17.21 8.77
C GLY A 407 26.31 -16.56 7.41
N GLU A 408 26.10 -17.32 6.35
CA GLU A 408 26.18 -16.82 4.96
C GLU A 408 25.02 -15.89 4.65
N LEU A 409 23.80 -16.24 5.09
CA LEU A 409 22.62 -15.39 4.97
C LEU A 409 22.82 -14.06 5.70
N ALA A 410 23.37 -14.07 6.92
CA ALA A 410 23.71 -12.86 7.64
C ALA A 410 24.73 -12.00 6.88
N GLY A 411 25.74 -12.63 6.28
CA GLY A 411 26.70 -11.96 5.40
C GLY A 411 26.05 -11.29 4.19
N LEU A 412 25.12 -11.98 3.52
CA LEU A 412 24.33 -11.41 2.41
C LEU A 412 23.51 -10.23 2.89
N LEU A 413 22.71 -10.39 3.93
CA LEU A 413 21.84 -9.33 4.44
C LEU A 413 22.62 -8.08 4.84
N ARG A 414 23.76 -8.22 5.52
CA ARG A 414 24.63 -7.08 5.90
C ARG A 414 25.05 -6.25 4.68
N ARG A 415 25.34 -6.89 3.55
CA ARG A 415 25.70 -6.18 2.30
C ARG A 415 24.53 -5.38 1.72
N LEU A 416 23.29 -5.78 1.98
CA LEU A 416 22.08 -5.08 1.52
C LEU A 416 21.73 -3.86 2.37
N HIS A 417 22.31 -3.72 3.56
CA HIS A 417 22.11 -2.57 4.43
C HIS A 417 23.01 -1.41 4.02
N VAL A 418 22.63 -0.68 2.97
CA VAL A 418 23.40 0.47 2.46
C VAL A 418 23.02 1.79 3.15
N ALA A 419 21.85 1.87 3.78
CA ALA A 419 21.40 3.05 4.50
C ALA A 419 22.31 3.34 5.72
N ARG A 420 22.54 4.63 6.02
CA ARG A 420 23.35 5.11 7.14
C ARG A 420 22.51 5.58 8.33
N ALA A 421 21.19 5.58 8.18
CA ALA A 421 20.24 5.95 9.20
C ALA A 421 19.02 5.03 9.14
N GLN A 422 18.26 4.97 10.23
CA GLN A 422 16.94 4.33 10.24
C GLN A 422 15.97 5.01 9.27
N PRO A 423 14.94 4.32 8.78
CA PRO A 423 13.88 4.96 8.01
C PRO A 423 13.22 6.11 8.80
N LEU A 424 12.98 7.23 8.14
CA LEU A 424 12.54 8.47 8.79
C LEU A 424 11.16 8.36 9.46
N GLU A 425 10.26 7.57 8.86
CA GLU A 425 8.83 7.52 9.22
C GLU A 425 8.42 6.17 9.83
N GLN A 426 9.38 5.36 10.30
CA GLN A 426 9.10 4.02 10.82
C GLN A 426 9.44 3.85 12.30
N SER A 427 9.04 2.72 12.86
CA SER A 427 9.20 2.35 14.26
C SER A 427 10.65 2.08 14.69
N LEU A 428 11.54 1.84 13.74
CA LEU A 428 12.94 1.53 13.98
C LEU A 428 13.70 2.68 14.64
N ARG A 429 14.50 2.39 15.68
CA ARG A 429 15.44 3.29 16.33
C ARG A 429 16.79 2.61 16.46
N GLY A 430 17.88 3.32 16.18
CA GLY A 430 19.25 2.81 16.38
C GLY A 430 19.64 1.68 15.43
N GLY A 431 19.27 1.77 14.14
CA GLY A 431 19.60 0.73 13.17
C GLY A 431 19.35 1.14 11.73
N THR A 432 19.32 0.15 10.84
CA THR A 432 18.99 0.31 9.42
C THR A 432 18.02 -0.76 8.95
N GLN A 433 17.34 -0.49 7.84
CA GLN A 433 16.44 -1.42 7.18
C GLN A 433 16.77 -1.47 5.69
N THR A 434 16.64 -2.65 5.08
CA THR A 434 16.75 -2.77 3.62
C THR A 434 15.56 -2.13 2.94
N THR A 435 15.80 -1.56 1.77
CA THR A 435 14.77 -1.01 0.89
C THR A 435 14.24 -2.09 -0.06
N GLY A 436 13.04 -1.89 -0.58
CA GLY A 436 12.42 -2.79 -1.56
C GLY A 436 11.83 -4.06 -0.93
N ARG A 437 11.55 -5.03 -1.79
CA ARG A 437 10.93 -6.31 -1.42
C ARG A 437 11.99 -7.41 -1.33
N LEU A 438 12.44 -7.74 -0.13
CA LEU A 438 13.54 -8.70 0.08
C LEU A 438 13.25 -10.07 -0.58
N PHE A 439 12.01 -10.58 -0.48
CA PHE A 439 11.63 -11.89 -1.04
C PHE A 439 11.35 -11.88 -2.55
N SER A 440 11.42 -10.74 -3.20
CA SER A 440 11.38 -10.63 -4.66
C SER A 440 12.76 -10.77 -5.30
N ARG A 441 13.83 -10.75 -4.52
CA ARG A 441 15.21 -10.86 -4.97
C ARG A 441 15.53 -12.26 -5.46
N ALA A 442 16.46 -12.34 -6.43
CA ALA A 442 16.80 -13.58 -7.11
C ALA A 442 17.89 -14.41 -6.42
N GLU A 443 18.49 -13.94 -5.32
CA GLU A 443 19.54 -14.67 -4.61
C GLU A 443 19.00 -16.00 -4.05
N PRO A 444 19.66 -17.14 -4.34
CA PRO A 444 19.17 -18.47 -3.95
C PRO A 444 18.88 -18.61 -2.45
N MET A 445 19.68 -17.94 -1.59
CA MET A 445 19.49 -17.99 -0.14
C MET A 445 18.20 -17.28 0.30
N LEU A 446 17.82 -16.16 -0.34
CA LEU A 446 16.58 -15.45 -0.05
C LEU A 446 15.37 -16.20 -0.58
N LEU A 447 15.48 -16.86 -1.72
CA LEU A 447 14.45 -17.76 -2.25
C LEU A 447 14.23 -18.96 -1.30
N ALA A 448 15.31 -19.58 -0.83
CA ALA A 448 15.23 -20.69 0.14
C ALA A 448 14.61 -20.23 1.48
N LEU A 449 14.97 -19.05 1.99
CA LEU A 449 14.34 -18.48 3.17
C LEU A 449 12.85 -18.24 2.94
N ARG A 450 12.48 -17.61 1.81
CA ARG A 450 11.09 -17.35 1.45
C ARG A 450 10.25 -18.62 1.46
N ASP A 451 10.75 -19.70 0.87
CA ASP A 451 10.02 -20.96 0.78
C ASP A 451 9.84 -21.62 2.16
N ARG A 452 10.87 -21.54 3.03
CA ARG A 452 10.76 -22.02 4.42
C ARG A 452 9.74 -21.23 5.23
N VAL A 453 9.78 -19.88 5.17
CA VAL A 453 8.82 -19.05 5.90
C VAL A 453 7.41 -19.20 5.32
N ALA A 454 7.24 -19.35 4.01
CA ALA A 454 5.94 -19.61 3.39
C ALA A 454 5.33 -20.92 3.92
N SER A 455 6.13 -21.97 4.03
CA SER A 455 5.69 -23.25 4.62
C SER A 455 5.28 -23.10 6.09
N ALA A 456 6.05 -22.35 6.88
CA ALA A 456 5.72 -22.09 8.29
C ALA A 456 4.45 -21.23 8.44
N VAL A 457 4.24 -20.24 7.57
CA VAL A 457 3.01 -19.44 7.53
C VAL A 457 1.81 -20.31 7.18
N ALA A 458 1.91 -21.19 6.19
CA ALA A 458 0.85 -22.11 5.83
C ALA A 458 0.48 -23.05 7.00
N ALA A 459 1.49 -23.58 7.71
CA ALA A 459 1.29 -24.40 8.90
C ALA A 459 0.60 -23.63 10.04
N HIS A 460 0.97 -22.36 10.25
CA HIS A 460 0.32 -21.50 11.24
C HIS A 460 -1.14 -21.22 10.88
N ILE A 461 -1.42 -20.86 9.63
CA ILE A 461 -2.79 -20.61 9.14
C ILE A 461 -3.70 -21.83 9.37
N ALA A 462 -3.18 -23.04 9.17
CA ALA A 462 -3.92 -24.28 9.40
C ALA A 462 -4.28 -24.49 10.89
N GLN A 463 -3.52 -23.91 11.83
CA GLN A 463 -3.73 -24.01 13.27
C GLN A 463 -4.55 -22.86 13.87
N LEU A 464 -4.81 -21.80 13.10
CA LEU A 464 -5.62 -20.67 13.57
C LEU A 464 -7.01 -21.15 14.05
N PRO A 465 -7.62 -20.46 15.05
CA PRO A 465 -8.99 -20.74 15.48
C PRO A 465 -9.98 -20.78 14.32
N PRO A 466 -11.17 -21.37 14.47
CA PRO A 466 -12.21 -21.35 13.43
C PRO A 466 -12.43 -19.94 12.87
N ARG A 467 -12.90 -19.87 11.62
CA ARG A 467 -13.20 -18.59 10.97
C ARG A 467 -14.29 -17.85 11.74
N ASP A 468 -14.04 -16.58 12.00
CA ASP A 468 -14.96 -15.64 12.63
C ASP A 468 -15.04 -14.38 11.75
N PRO A 469 -16.22 -14.05 11.17
CA PRO A 469 -16.36 -12.93 10.25
C PRO A 469 -16.16 -11.57 10.91
N ASP A 470 -16.35 -11.47 12.22
CA ASP A 470 -16.23 -10.21 12.96
C ASP A 470 -14.80 -9.95 13.47
N HIS A 471 -13.99 -11.01 13.57
CA HIS A 471 -12.62 -10.92 14.06
C HIS A 471 -11.65 -10.47 12.95
N PRO A 472 -10.83 -9.44 13.14
CA PRO A 472 -9.98 -8.87 12.08
C PRO A 472 -9.03 -9.90 11.44
N THR A 473 -8.47 -10.82 12.23
CA THR A 473 -7.54 -11.85 11.75
C THR A 473 -8.28 -13.09 11.25
N LEU A 474 -9.32 -13.56 11.94
CA LEU A 474 -9.97 -14.84 11.65
C LEU A 474 -10.99 -14.78 10.50
N ARG A 475 -11.45 -13.57 10.12
CA ARG A 475 -12.36 -13.39 8.96
C ARG A 475 -11.70 -13.69 7.61
N GLN A 476 -10.38 -13.70 7.56
CA GLN A 476 -9.63 -13.83 6.30
C GLN A 476 -9.82 -15.23 5.65
N PRO A 477 -9.89 -15.30 4.31
CA PRO A 477 -9.99 -16.55 3.58
C PRO A 477 -8.68 -17.36 3.69
N ARG A 478 -8.78 -18.66 3.96
CA ARG A 478 -7.61 -19.52 4.18
C ARG A 478 -7.27 -20.45 3.00
N GLY A 479 -8.14 -20.53 2.01
CA GLY A 479 -8.01 -21.47 0.89
C GLY A 479 -7.32 -20.93 -0.36
N ARG A 480 -6.90 -19.65 -0.36
CA ARG A 480 -6.34 -18.97 -1.55
C ARG A 480 -4.80 -18.88 -1.57
N GLY A 481 -4.12 -19.54 -0.63
CA GLY A 481 -2.68 -19.32 -0.44
C GLY A 481 -2.37 -18.00 0.24
N ILE A 482 -1.10 -17.58 0.18
CA ILE A 482 -0.62 -16.32 0.76
C ILE A 482 0.18 -15.53 -0.27
N ARG A 483 0.23 -14.21 -0.06
CA ARG A 483 1.13 -13.29 -0.75
C ARG A 483 1.89 -12.46 0.29
N PHE A 484 3.18 -12.26 0.06
CA PHE A 484 3.97 -11.33 0.87
C PHE A 484 3.64 -9.89 0.43
N SER A 485 3.01 -9.11 1.29
CA SER A 485 2.71 -7.69 1.04
C SER A 485 3.94 -6.82 1.23
N GLY A 486 4.85 -7.19 2.15
CA GLY A 486 6.16 -6.58 2.37
C GLY A 486 7.17 -7.60 2.90
N SER A 487 8.44 -7.35 2.68
CA SER A 487 9.54 -8.13 3.26
C SER A 487 10.82 -7.31 3.29
N TRP A 488 11.52 -7.31 4.41
CA TRP A 488 12.73 -6.51 4.62
C TRP A 488 13.64 -7.13 5.68
N SER A 489 14.91 -6.74 5.68
CA SER A 489 15.82 -7.05 6.77
C SER A 489 15.99 -5.82 7.66
N VAL A 490 16.06 -6.05 8.97
CA VAL A 490 16.33 -5.05 9.98
C VAL A 490 17.66 -5.38 10.66
N ARG A 491 18.52 -4.38 10.75
CA ARG A 491 19.80 -4.44 11.44
C ARG A 491 19.83 -3.40 12.55
N LEU A 492 19.61 -3.84 13.80
CA LEU A 492 19.75 -3.01 14.99
C LEU A 492 21.19 -3.04 15.49
N ALA A 493 21.71 -1.90 15.89
CA ALA A 493 22.96 -1.77 16.65
C ALA A 493 22.68 -1.74 18.16
N GLY A 494 23.71 -1.66 19.00
CA GLY A 494 23.54 -1.47 20.44
C GLY A 494 22.63 -0.28 20.76
N ASP A 495 21.77 -0.43 21.77
CA ASP A 495 20.66 0.48 22.12
C ASP A 495 19.54 0.59 21.09
N GLY A 496 19.62 -0.20 20.00
CA GLY A 496 18.59 -0.23 18.96
C GLY A 496 17.34 -0.99 19.41
N PHE A 497 16.17 -0.50 18.98
CA PHE A 497 14.87 -1.11 19.28
C PHE A 497 13.81 -0.74 18.25
N HIS A 498 12.65 -1.36 18.33
CA HIS A 498 11.43 -0.90 17.69
C HIS A 498 10.48 -0.33 18.74
N VAL A 499 9.96 0.88 18.52
CA VAL A 499 8.80 1.38 19.28
C VAL A 499 7.59 0.49 18.98
N ALA A 500 6.65 0.39 19.92
CA ALA A 500 5.45 -0.39 19.69
C ALA A 500 4.63 0.17 18.51
N HIS A 501 4.30 -0.71 17.57
CA HIS A 501 3.60 -0.37 16.33
C HIS A 501 2.78 -1.56 15.83
N ILE A 502 2.03 -1.33 14.77
CA ILE A 502 1.27 -2.35 14.04
C ILE A 502 1.55 -2.23 12.53
N HIS A 503 1.15 -3.22 11.75
CA HIS A 503 1.19 -3.16 10.30
C HIS A 503 -0.23 -3.13 9.73
N SER A 504 -0.69 -1.96 9.31
CA SER A 504 -2.08 -1.73 8.90
C SER A 504 -2.49 -2.51 7.65
N GLU A 505 -1.54 -2.83 6.77
CA GLU A 505 -1.79 -3.49 5.48
C GLU A 505 -1.60 -5.01 5.53
N GLY A 506 -1.10 -5.56 6.65
CA GLY A 506 -0.86 -6.99 6.81
C GLY A 506 -2.07 -7.73 7.39
N TRP A 507 -2.13 -9.03 7.13
CA TRP A 507 -2.96 -9.99 7.87
C TRP A 507 -2.18 -10.58 9.04
N LEU A 508 -1.00 -11.15 8.74
CA LEU A 508 -0.04 -11.65 9.73
C LEU A 508 1.30 -10.95 9.51
N SER A 509 1.90 -10.52 10.59
CA SER A 509 3.24 -9.96 10.65
C SER A 509 4.22 -10.96 11.27
N SER A 510 5.51 -10.70 11.06
CA SER A 510 6.54 -11.65 11.44
C SER A 510 7.83 -11.01 11.94
N VAL A 511 8.63 -11.82 12.62
CA VAL A 511 10.07 -11.63 12.78
C VAL A 511 10.79 -12.97 12.70
N CYS A 512 11.81 -13.04 11.85
CA CYS A 512 12.73 -14.18 11.74
C CYS A 512 14.13 -13.73 12.16
N TYR A 513 14.68 -14.35 13.19
CA TYR A 513 16.00 -13.98 13.75
C TYR A 513 17.12 -14.64 12.96
N ILE A 514 18.07 -13.85 12.45
CA ILE A 514 19.19 -14.33 11.63
C ILE A 514 20.49 -14.34 12.43
N ALA A 515 20.79 -13.22 13.10
CA ALA A 515 21.97 -13.14 13.97
C ALA A 515 21.65 -12.30 15.21
N LEU A 516 22.21 -12.69 16.33
CA LEU A 516 22.02 -12.06 17.63
C LEU A 516 23.37 -11.86 18.31
N PRO A 517 23.57 -10.79 19.11
CA PRO A 517 24.74 -10.67 19.94
C PRO A 517 24.68 -11.66 21.11
N PRO A 518 25.84 -12.14 21.61
CA PRO A 518 25.89 -13.18 22.64
C PRO A 518 25.15 -12.85 23.94
N ALA A 519 25.00 -11.57 24.24
CA ALA A 519 24.36 -11.10 25.48
C ALA A 519 22.84 -11.11 25.47
N ILE A 520 22.21 -11.32 24.30
CA ILE A 520 20.73 -11.32 24.18
C ILE A 520 20.15 -12.69 24.53
N GLY A 521 19.02 -12.68 25.21
CA GLY A 521 18.08 -13.79 25.25
C GLY A 521 18.23 -14.78 26.40
N THR A 522 19.21 -14.62 27.28
CA THR A 522 19.48 -15.63 28.32
C THR A 522 18.80 -15.39 29.67
N ASN A 523 18.21 -14.21 29.89
CA ASN A 523 17.61 -13.84 31.19
C ASN A 523 16.19 -13.27 31.06
N ALA A 524 15.20 -14.09 31.42
CA ALA A 524 13.80 -13.69 31.41
C ALA A 524 13.46 -12.55 32.39
N ALA A 525 14.28 -12.33 33.43
CA ALA A 525 14.12 -11.22 34.36
C ALA A 525 14.62 -9.88 33.78
N ALA A 526 15.48 -9.92 32.76
CA ALA A 526 15.96 -8.77 32.00
C ALA A 526 15.85 -9.09 30.50
N PRO A 527 14.65 -8.95 29.88
CA PRO A 527 14.37 -9.44 28.53
C PRO A 527 14.88 -8.49 27.44
N ASP A 528 16.19 -8.14 27.52
CA ASP A 528 16.85 -7.27 26.56
C ASP A 528 16.81 -7.88 25.15
N GLY A 529 16.43 -7.10 24.15
CA GLY A 529 16.29 -7.53 22.77
C GLY A 529 15.11 -8.45 22.49
N TRP A 530 14.27 -8.78 23.49
CA TRP A 530 13.10 -9.63 23.30
C TRP A 530 11.99 -8.90 22.52
N LEU A 531 11.20 -9.70 21.82
CA LEU A 531 9.96 -9.23 21.20
C LEU A 531 8.86 -9.13 22.26
N THR A 532 8.18 -7.99 22.29
CA THR A 532 6.96 -7.81 23.08
C THR A 532 5.74 -7.81 22.14
N LEU A 533 4.66 -8.49 22.55
CA LEU A 533 3.39 -8.54 21.84
C LEU A 533 2.27 -8.04 22.76
N GLY A 534 1.36 -7.24 22.22
CA GLY A 534 0.20 -6.68 22.93
C GLY A 534 0.54 -5.55 23.89
N GLU A 535 1.73 -4.98 23.86
CA GLU A 535 2.15 -3.82 24.64
C GLU A 535 1.96 -2.55 23.81
N PRO A 536 1.08 -1.61 24.21
CA PRO A 536 0.86 -0.39 23.46
C PRO A 536 2.07 0.56 23.51
N PRO A 537 2.15 1.57 22.62
CA PRO A 537 3.21 2.57 22.63
C PRO A 537 3.34 3.28 23.99
N ALA A 538 4.57 3.41 24.45
CA ALA A 538 4.87 4.06 25.75
C ALA A 538 4.35 5.51 25.82
N GLU A 539 4.30 6.19 24.68
CA GLU A 539 3.82 7.56 24.53
C GLU A 539 2.32 7.72 24.86
N LEU A 540 1.57 6.62 24.91
CA LEU A 540 0.19 6.64 25.38
C LEU A 540 0.06 6.72 26.91
N GLY A 541 1.14 6.45 27.66
CA GLY A 541 1.14 6.50 29.12
C GLY A 541 0.25 5.43 29.78
N LEU A 542 -0.05 4.33 29.08
CA LEU A 542 -0.94 3.28 29.57
C LEU A 542 -0.17 2.23 30.38
N ALA A 543 -0.68 1.89 31.57
CA ALA A 543 -0.09 0.87 32.43
C ALA A 543 -0.52 -0.55 32.01
N LEU A 544 -0.21 -0.95 30.78
CA LEU A 544 -0.54 -2.25 30.22
C LEU A 544 0.74 -3.04 29.92
N PRO A 545 0.99 -4.16 30.63
CA PRO A 545 2.14 -5.01 30.33
C PRO A 545 1.95 -5.75 28.98
N PRO A 546 3.04 -6.27 28.37
CA PRO A 546 2.91 -7.12 27.20
C PRO A 546 2.08 -8.37 27.51
N LEU A 547 1.28 -8.81 26.53
CA LEU A 547 0.57 -10.09 26.62
C LEU A 547 1.55 -11.26 26.52
N ARG A 548 2.61 -11.08 25.72
CA ARG A 548 3.68 -12.08 25.55
C ARG A 548 5.03 -11.43 25.40
N LEU A 549 6.02 -12.12 25.93
CA LEU A 549 7.44 -11.89 25.70
C LEU A 549 8.00 -13.10 24.95
N VAL A 550 8.68 -12.88 23.85
CA VAL A 550 9.26 -13.97 23.05
C VAL A 550 10.79 -13.82 23.01
N GLU A 551 11.45 -14.83 23.54
CA GLU A 551 12.91 -14.94 23.52
C GLU A 551 13.42 -15.06 22.08
N PRO A 552 14.37 -14.18 21.65
CA PRO A 552 14.99 -14.29 20.34
C PRO A 552 15.99 -15.45 20.31
N LYS A 553 15.96 -16.23 19.20
CA LYS A 553 16.96 -17.28 18.90
C LYS A 553 17.27 -17.26 17.41
N PRO A 554 18.53 -17.45 16.98
CA PRO A 554 18.84 -17.60 15.56
C PRO A 554 18.02 -18.75 14.96
N GLY A 555 17.40 -18.53 13.79
CA GLY A 555 16.48 -19.46 13.13
C GLY A 555 15.04 -19.40 13.64
N ARG A 556 14.74 -18.68 14.73
CA ARG A 556 13.37 -18.56 15.25
C ARG A 556 12.53 -17.63 14.41
N LEU A 557 11.36 -18.09 13.99
CA LEU A 557 10.29 -17.33 13.36
C LEU A 557 9.14 -17.14 14.35
N VAL A 558 8.67 -15.91 14.47
CA VAL A 558 7.44 -15.58 15.21
C VAL A 558 6.43 -15.00 14.22
N LEU A 559 5.19 -15.52 14.25
CA LEU A 559 4.06 -15.01 13.46
C LEU A 559 2.96 -14.55 14.42
N PHE A 560 2.35 -13.42 14.11
CA PHE A 560 1.30 -12.81 14.94
C PHE A 560 0.36 -11.95 14.10
N PRO A 561 -0.87 -11.63 14.59
CA PRO A 561 -1.78 -10.72 13.89
C PRO A 561 -1.14 -9.36 13.61
N SER A 562 -1.27 -8.84 12.39
CA SER A 562 -0.69 -7.54 12.04
C SER A 562 -1.31 -6.36 12.80
N THR A 563 -2.52 -6.55 13.36
CA THR A 563 -3.21 -5.58 14.23
C THR A 563 -2.72 -5.58 15.68
N MET A 564 -1.90 -6.57 16.07
CA MET A 564 -1.38 -6.67 17.44
C MET A 564 -0.19 -5.74 17.64
N TRP A 565 -0.19 -4.94 18.72
CA TRP A 565 0.98 -4.15 19.10
C TRP A 565 2.19 -5.04 19.26
N HIS A 566 3.31 -4.63 18.67
CA HIS A 566 4.58 -5.33 18.81
C HIS A 566 5.77 -4.37 18.84
N ALA A 567 6.76 -4.73 19.65
CA ALA A 567 7.98 -3.93 19.85
C ALA A 567 9.19 -4.83 20.09
N THR A 568 10.37 -4.26 20.06
CA THR A 568 11.62 -4.92 20.50
C THR A 568 12.19 -4.15 21.68
N ARG A 569 12.49 -4.82 22.77
CA ARG A 569 13.21 -4.23 23.90
C ARG A 569 14.61 -3.77 23.46
N PRO A 570 15.12 -2.62 23.92
CA PRO A 570 16.53 -2.24 23.73
C PRO A 570 17.49 -3.31 24.24
N PHE A 571 18.72 -3.32 23.74
CA PHE A 571 19.81 -4.20 24.20
C PHE A 571 21.16 -3.46 24.16
N ALA A 572 22.03 -3.73 25.12
CA ALA A 572 23.18 -2.88 25.42
C ALA A 572 24.25 -2.81 24.30
N ALA A 573 24.53 -3.91 23.60
CA ALA A 573 25.66 -3.93 22.66
C ALA A 573 25.54 -5.03 21.60
N GLY A 574 26.21 -4.82 20.47
CA GLY A 574 26.30 -5.78 19.37
C GLY A 574 25.28 -5.52 18.26
N GLU A 575 25.06 -6.51 17.42
CA GLU A 575 24.17 -6.46 16.26
C GLU A 575 23.06 -7.49 16.40
N ARG A 576 21.79 -7.05 16.21
CA ARG A 576 20.64 -7.92 16.04
C ARG A 576 20.14 -7.80 14.60
N LEU A 577 20.22 -8.89 13.84
CA LEU A 577 19.84 -8.98 12.45
C LEU A 577 18.60 -9.87 12.30
N THR A 578 17.56 -9.34 11.70
CA THR A 578 16.30 -10.06 11.46
C THR A 578 15.81 -9.87 10.04
N VAL A 579 14.97 -10.79 9.60
CA VAL A 579 14.09 -10.62 8.44
C VAL A 579 12.67 -10.53 8.95
N ALA A 580 11.96 -9.51 8.52
CA ALA A 580 10.54 -9.32 8.79
C ALA A 580 9.76 -9.32 7.47
N PHE A 581 8.52 -9.77 7.54
CA PHE A 581 7.61 -9.77 6.41
C PHE A 581 6.17 -9.73 6.90
N ASP A 582 5.30 -9.22 6.03
CA ASP A 582 3.86 -9.28 6.20
C ASP A 582 3.25 -10.14 5.10
N VAL A 583 2.21 -10.89 5.46
CA VAL A 583 1.43 -11.66 4.51
C VAL A 583 -0.02 -11.20 4.47
N VAL A 584 -0.61 -11.35 3.30
CA VAL A 584 -2.04 -11.17 3.05
C VAL A 584 -2.57 -12.42 2.33
N PRO A 585 -3.87 -12.66 2.31
CA PRO A 585 -4.46 -13.72 1.48
C PRO A 585 -4.06 -13.55 0.00
N GLY A 586 -3.78 -14.66 -0.68
CA GLY A 586 -3.38 -14.71 -2.09
C GLY A 586 -4.52 -14.47 -3.08
#